data_caff3052332bda7b424d6aa879570688
#
_entry.id   caff3052332bda7b424d6aa879570688
#
_cell.length_a   1.000
_cell.length_b   1.000
_cell.length_c   1.000
_cell.angle_alpha   90.00
_cell.angle_beta   90.00
_cell.angle_gamma   90.00
#
_symmetry.space_group_name_H-M   'P 1'
#
loop_
_entity.id
_entity.type
_entity.pdbx_description
1 polymer ?
#
loop_
_entity_poly.entity_id
_entity_poly.type
_entity_poly.pdbx_seq_one_letter_code
_entity_poly.pdbx_strand_id
1 'polypeptide(L)' 'MDKTPTLIFKSVKSSQIKEIAHDGPSETLYVKFKNGEKVYSYSPVKKETHTELMSTESVGKYYHANIRKRVKGKLENF' A
#
# COMPACT_ATOMS: atom_id res chain seq x y z
N MET A 1 -15.88 14.27 -15.80
CA MET A 1 -15.52 14.21 -14.39
C MET A 1 -14.42 13.19 -14.10
N ASP A 2 -13.45 13.62 -13.36
CA ASP A 2 -12.33 12.76 -13.02
C ASP A 2 -12.72 11.76 -11.95
N LYS A 3 -12.50 10.49 -12.21
CA LYS A 3 -12.80 9.42 -11.27
C LYS A 3 -11.59 8.92 -10.53
N THR A 4 -10.42 9.44 -10.88
CA THR A 4 -9.19 8.99 -10.26
C THR A 4 -9.11 9.50 -8.83
N PRO A 5 -8.96 8.62 -7.84
CA PRO A 5 -8.85 9.06 -6.46
C PRO A 5 -7.56 9.87 -6.27
N THR A 6 -7.63 10.82 -5.36
CA THR A 6 -6.45 11.58 -4.99
C THR A 6 -5.65 10.75 -4.00
N LEU A 7 -4.53 10.23 -4.47
CA LEU A 7 -3.68 9.39 -3.63
C LEU A 7 -2.49 10.21 -3.14
N ILE A 8 -2.26 10.12 -1.85
CA ILE A 8 -1.11 10.77 -1.23
C ILE A 8 -0.14 9.67 -0.82
N PHE A 9 0.93 9.53 -1.57
CA PHE A 9 1.96 8.54 -1.26
C PHE A 9 2.91 9.09 -0.22
N LYS A 10 3.20 8.29 0.79
CA LYS A 10 4.14 8.65 1.83
C LYS A 10 5.32 7.69 1.83
N SER A 11 6.50 8.24 1.96
CA SER A 11 7.71 7.44 2.02
C SER A 11 7.75 6.62 3.29
N VAL A 12 8.30 5.42 3.18
CA VAL A 12 8.45 4.55 4.34
C VAL A 12 9.88 4.01 4.38
N LYS A 13 10.31 3.62 5.56
CA LYS A 13 11.62 3.01 5.74
C LYS A 13 11.51 1.51 5.51
N SER A 14 11.90 1.08 4.33
CA SER A 14 11.88 -0.34 3.99
C SER A 14 12.90 -0.59 2.89
N SER A 15 13.49 -1.77 2.90
CA SER A 15 14.43 -2.15 1.85
C SER A 15 13.73 -2.45 0.54
N GLN A 16 12.44 -2.73 0.58
CA GLN A 16 11.69 -3.14 -0.61
C GLN A 16 10.61 -2.13 -1.03
N ILE A 17 9.98 -1.47 -0.07
CA ILE A 17 8.86 -0.59 -0.32
C ILE A 17 9.32 0.86 -0.29
N LYS A 18 8.97 1.59 -1.33
CA LYS A 18 9.34 3.00 -1.44
C LYS A 18 8.29 3.92 -0.84
N GLU A 19 7.04 3.74 -1.24
CA GLU A 19 5.96 4.62 -0.80
C GLU A 19 4.68 3.82 -0.66
N ILE A 20 3.77 4.33 0.18
CA ILE A 20 2.47 3.69 0.41
C ILE A 20 1.40 4.77 0.42
N ALA A 21 0.24 4.45 -0.17
CA ALA A 21 -0.94 5.29 -0.11
C ALA A 21 -2.14 4.43 0.23
N HIS A 22 -3.16 5.03 0.81
CA HIS A 22 -4.37 4.31 1.16
C HIS A 22 -5.59 5.14 0.80
N ASP A 23 -6.52 4.51 0.10
CA ASP A 23 -7.79 5.13 -0.24
C ASP A 23 -8.84 4.60 0.73
N GLY A 24 -9.25 5.45 1.68
CA GLY A 24 -10.17 5.06 2.74
C GLY A 24 -11.53 4.57 2.23
N PRO A 25 -12.20 5.34 1.35
CA PRO A 25 -13.52 4.92 0.88
C PRO A 25 -13.56 3.57 0.21
N SER A 26 -12.55 3.20 -0.55
CA SER A 26 -12.51 1.91 -1.22
C SER A 26 -11.73 0.85 -0.45
N GLU A 27 -11.14 1.23 0.69
CA GLU A 27 -10.30 0.34 1.48
C GLU A 27 -9.20 -0.30 0.65
N THR A 28 -8.57 0.49 -0.19
CA THR A 28 -7.52 0.01 -1.08
C THR A 28 -6.18 0.58 -0.65
N LEU A 29 -5.21 -0.32 -0.50
CA LEU A 29 -3.83 0.07 -0.20
C LEU A 29 -3.02 0.04 -1.48
N TYR A 30 -2.27 1.09 -1.73
CA TYR A 30 -1.37 1.17 -2.87
C TYR A 30 0.06 1.14 -2.39
N VAL A 31 0.85 0.24 -2.95
CA VAL A 31 2.23 0.04 -2.54
C VAL A 31 3.15 0.22 -3.74
N LYS A 32 4.11 1.13 -3.60
CA LYS A 32 5.10 1.38 -4.63
C LYS A 32 6.43 0.81 -4.18
N PHE A 33 6.99 -0.08 -4.97
CA PHE A 33 8.21 -0.77 -4.60
C PHE A 33 9.45 -0.03 -5.12
N LYS A 34 10.55 -0.17 -4.39
CA LYS A 34 11.82 0.45 -4.81
C LYS A 34 12.39 -0.21 -6.06
N ASN A 35 12.06 -1.47 -6.24
CA ASN A 35 12.59 -2.25 -7.35
C ASN A 35 11.72 -2.08 -8.58
N GLY A 36 11.76 -0.89 -9.15
CA GLY A 36 10.94 -0.53 -10.30
C GLY A 36 9.90 0.49 -9.90
N GLU A 37 9.13 0.96 -10.86
CA GLU A 37 8.15 1.99 -10.62
C GLU A 37 6.71 1.47 -10.66
N LYS A 38 6.58 0.17 -10.42
CA LYS A 38 5.26 -0.45 -10.44
C LYS A 38 4.53 -0.20 -9.13
N VAL A 39 3.22 -0.02 -9.25
CA VAL A 39 2.34 0.17 -8.10
C VAL A 39 1.38 -0.99 -8.04
N TYR A 40 1.25 -1.59 -6.86
CA TYR A 40 0.30 -2.66 -6.64
C TYR A 40 -0.78 -2.18 -5.70
N SER A 41 -2.02 -2.60 -5.96
CA SER A 41 -3.13 -2.31 -5.07
C SER A 41 -3.60 -3.57 -4.37
N TYR A 42 -4.02 -3.41 -3.13
CA TYR A 42 -4.52 -4.49 -2.30
C TYR A 42 -5.85 -4.06 -1.69
N SER A 43 -6.86 -4.88 -1.85
CA SER A 43 -8.19 -4.55 -1.36
C SER A 43 -8.91 -5.84 -0.97
N PRO A 44 -9.59 -5.87 0.18
CA PRO A 44 -9.79 -4.75 1.09
C PRO A 44 -8.67 -4.63 2.11
N VAL A 45 -8.22 -3.41 2.37
CA VAL A 45 -7.28 -3.13 3.44
C VAL A 45 -7.88 -2.01 4.27
N LYS A 46 -8.22 -2.30 5.51
CA LYS A 46 -8.88 -1.34 6.36
C LYS A 46 -7.94 -0.24 6.82
N LYS A 47 -8.54 0.87 7.21
CA LYS A 47 -7.78 2.01 7.70
C LYS A 47 -6.87 1.64 8.88
N GLU A 48 -7.38 0.80 9.76
CA GLU A 48 -6.60 0.35 10.94
C GLU A 48 -5.33 -0.39 10.51
N THR A 49 -5.46 -1.24 9.51
CA THR A 49 -4.31 -1.98 9.00
C THR A 49 -3.28 -1.04 8.39
N HIS A 50 -3.76 -0.05 7.64
CA HIS A 50 -2.86 0.96 7.07
C HIS A 50 -2.16 1.74 8.17
N THR A 51 -2.88 2.13 9.21
CA THR A 51 -2.31 2.87 10.32
C THR A 51 -1.20 2.06 11.01
N GLU A 52 -1.45 0.78 11.24
CA GLU A 52 -0.46 -0.10 11.85
C GLU A 52 0.76 -0.25 10.94
N LEU A 53 0.52 -0.42 9.65
CA LEU A 53 1.60 -0.55 8.69
C LEU A 53 2.52 0.66 8.70
N MET A 54 1.94 1.85 8.81
CA MET A 54 2.71 3.09 8.77
C MET A 54 3.44 3.37 10.09
N SER A 55 3.06 2.70 11.17
CA SER A 55 3.67 2.93 12.47
C SER A 55 4.53 1.76 12.95
N THR A 56 4.61 0.68 12.19
CA THR A 56 5.45 -0.45 12.57
C THR A 56 6.92 -0.15 12.30
N GLU A 57 7.80 -0.76 13.07
CA GLU A 57 9.22 -0.61 12.85
C GLU A 57 9.71 -1.34 11.61
N SER A 58 8.97 -2.35 11.18
CA SER A 58 9.36 -3.16 10.04
C SER A 58 8.21 -3.24 9.05
N VAL A 59 8.15 -2.24 8.18
CA VAL A 59 7.09 -2.12 7.19
C VAL A 59 7.07 -3.33 6.26
N GLY A 60 8.23 -3.78 5.82
CA GLY A 60 8.30 -4.93 4.92
C GLY A 60 7.76 -6.19 5.55
N LYS A 61 8.11 -6.47 6.79
CA LYS A 61 7.62 -7.66 7.48
C LYS A 61 6.12 -7.58 7.71
N TYR A 62 5.63 -6.43 8.14
CA TYR A 62 4.20 -6.26 8.36
C TYR A 62 3.42 -6.45 7.07
N TYR A 63 3.91 -5.85 6.00
CA TYR A 63 3.30 -5.98 4.68
C TYR A 63 3.22 -7.44 4.25
N HIS A 64 4.31 -8.18 4.36
CA HIS A 64 4.31 -9.59 3.95
C HIS A 64 3.37 -10.43 4.79
N ALA A 65 3.34 -10.20 6.10
CA ALA A 65 2.56 -11.04 7.01
C ALA A 65 1.08 -10.70 7.01
N ASN A 66 0.72 -9.43 6.87
CA ASN A 66 -0.65 -8.99 7.07
C ASN A 66 -1.36 -8.51 5.82
N ILE A 67 -0.63 -8.27 4.75
CA ILE A 67 -1.24 -7.77 3.54
C ILE A 67 -1.05 -8.75 2.39
N ARG A 68 0.18 -9.02 2.04
CA ARG A 68 0.45 -9.88 0.90
C ARG A 68 -0.14 -11.28 1.04
N LYS A 69 -0.07 -11.86 2.22
CA LYS A 69 -0.59 -13.22 2.46
C LYS A 69 -2.11 -13.27 2.60
N ARG A 70 -2.71 -12.15 2.97
CA ARG A 70 -4.15 -12.12 3.26
C ARG A 70 -4.98 -11.50 2.16
N VAL A 71 -4.38 -10.66 1.35
CA VAL A 71 -5.09 -9.90 0.34
C VAL A 71 -4.40 -10.09 -1.00
N LYS A 72 -5.21 -10.30 -2.03
CA LYS A 72 -4.68 -10.48 -3.37
C LYS A 72 -4.27 -9.13 -3.96
N GLY A 73 -3.04 -9.04 -4.41
CA GLY A 73 -2.53 -7.83 -5.03
C GLY A 73 -2.86 -7.75 -6.50
N LYS A 74 -2.97 -6.53 -6.99
CA LYS A 74 -3.22 -6.26 -8.40
C LYS A 74 -2.25 -5.19 -8.88
N LEU A 75 -1.63 -5.44 -10.04
CA LEU A 75 -0.75 -4.45 -10.63
C LEU A 75 -1.59 -3.30 -11.20
N GLU A 76 -1.27 -2.10 -10.76
CA GLU A 76 -1.94 -0.91 -11.24
C GLU A 76 -1.11 -0.25 -12.33
N ASN A 77 -1.79 0.31 -13.29
CA ASN A 77 -1.17 0.96 -14.42
C ASN A 77 -1.48 2.46 -14.39
N PHE A 78 -0.72 3.16 -13.59
CA PHE A 78 -0.90 4.61 -13.46
C PHE A 78 -0.14 5.37 -14.52
#